data_749f5c2c04cfd7926342d9eb501f77b6
#
_entry.id   749f5c2c04cfd7926342d9eb501f77b6
#
_cell.length_a   1.000
_cell.length_b   1.000
_cell.length_c   1.000
_cell.angle_alpha   90.00
_cell.angle_beta   90.00
_cell.angle_gamma   90.00
#
_symmetry.space_group_name_H-M   'P 1'
#
loop_
_entity.id
_entity.type
_entity.pdbx_description
1 polymer ?
#
loop_
_entity_poly.entity_id
_entity_poly.type
_entity_poly.pdbx_seq_one_letter_code
_entity_poly.pdbx_strand_id
1 'polypeptide(L)'
;MEKQLIVTYYHHSGFSVASGDILLVFDYWLGEHQELPQDKQITPETLKKYSKTYVFISHEHPDHMDPVVFTWREVADVTYIVSGDMPVGTRGRRMNAGDTLTLSDRLTVQAYPSTDLGVSFLAEVDGFRVFHAGDLNF
;
A
#
# COMPACT_ATOMS: atom_id res chain seq x y z
N MET A 1 -3.76 25.45 -8.17
CA MET A 1 -4.24 24.69 -7.01
C MET A 1 -3.09 23.94 -6.37
N GLU A 2 -2.92 24.14 -5.11
CA GLU A 2 -1.90 23.40 -4.36
C GLU A 2 -2.32 21.93 -4.20
N LYS A 3 -1.38 21.04 -4.45
CA LYS A 3 -1.59 19.62 -4.18
C LYS A 3 -1.39 19.36 -2.69
N GLN A 4 -2.24 18.52 -2.12
CA GLN A 4 -2.15 18.13 -0.72
C GLN A 4 -2.00 16.62 -0.63
N LEU A 5 -1.14 16.19 0.31
CA LEU A 5 -1.09 14.80 0.74
C LEU A 5 -1.90 14.65 2.01
N ILE A 6 -2.77 13.66 2.04
CA ILE A 6 -3.49 13.29 3.25
C ILE A 6 -2.97 11.91 3.67
N VAL A 7 -2.34 11.86 4.85
CA VAL A 7 -1.78 10.63 5.40
C VAL A 7 -2.68 10.16 6.51
N THR A 8 -3.12 8.91 6.43
CA THR A 8 -3.99 8.31 7.44
C THR A 8 -3.32 7.06 7.99
N TYR A 9 -3.27 6.95 9.31
CA TYR A 9 -2.79 5.76 10.01
C TYR A 9 -3.98 4.85 10.35
N TYR A 10 -3.81 3.55 10.15
CA TYR A 10 -4.85 2.57 10.50
C TYR A 10 -4.44 1.74 11.70
N HIS A 11 -3.62 0.73 11.50
CA HIS A 11 -3.25 -0.20 12.58
C HIS A 11 -1.88 -0.80 12.24
N HIS A 12 -1.02 -0.93 13.23
CA HIS A 12 0.32 -1.51 13.11
C HIS A 12 1.15 -0.76 12.05
N SER A 13 1.47 -1.36 10.93
CA SER A 13 2.25 -0.72 9.86
C SER A 13 1.36 -0.13 8.75
N GLY A 14 0.05 -0.13 8.94
CA GLY A 14 -0.90 0.27 7.89
C GLY A 14 -1.09 1.76 7.80
N PHE A 15 -0.85 2.31 6.61
CA PHE A 15 -1.04 3.72 6.29
C PHE A 15 -1.69 3.86 4.94
N SER A 16 -2.38 4.98 4.73
CA SER A 16 -2.73 5.40 3.39
C SER A 16 -2.25 6.80 3.13
N VAL A 17 -2.02 7.09 1.86
CA VAL A 17 -1.65 8.41 1.38
C VAL A 17 -2.57 8.73 0.22
N ALA A 18 -3.32 9.82 0.34
CA ALA A 18 -4.19 10.29 -0.72
C ALA A 18 -3.57 11.53 -1.35
N SER A 19 -3.48 11.54 -2.68
CA SER A 19 -3.08 12.70 -3.46
C SER A 19 -4.10 12.91 -4.56
N GLY A 20 -4.93 13.94 -4.44
CA GLY A 20 -6.02 14.18 -5.36
C GLY A 20 -6.96 12.97 -5.43
N ASP A 21 -7.11 12.40 -6.62
CA ASP A 21 -7.98 11.26 -6.89
C ASP A 21 -7.27 9.90 -6.82
N ILE A 22 -6.03 9.88 -6.32
CA ILE A 22 -5.23 8.66 -6.16
C ILE A 22 -5.09 8.32 -4.70
N LEU A 23 -5.30 7.04 -4.36
CA LEU A 23 -5.10 6.51 -3.01
C LEU A 23 -3.99 5.46 -3.03
N LEU A 24 -3.00 5.61 -2.15
CA LEU A 24 -1.95 4.61 -1.89
C LEU A 24 -2.21 4.00 -0.53
N VAL A 25 -2.25 2.67 -0.44
CA VAL A 25 -2.49 1.95 0.82
C VAL A 25 -1.29 1.04 1.07
N PHE A 26 -0.66 1.18 2.23
CA PHE A 26 0.53 0.42 2.59
C PHE A 26 0.22 -0.52 3.76
N ASP A 27 0.49 -1.82 3.57
CA ASP A 27 0.47 -2.83 4.64
C ASP A 27 -0.80 -2.77 5.52
N TYR A 28 -1.96 -2.72 4.88
CA TYR A 28 -3.25 -2.60 5.56
C TYR A 28 -3.61 -3.91 6.27
N TRP A 29 -3.91 -3.81 7.55
CA TRP A 29 -4.27 -4.94 8.39
C TRP A 29 -5.25 -4.49 9.47
N LEU A 30 -6.30 -5.25 9.69
CA LEU A 30 -7.35 -4.93 10.65
C LEU A 30 -6.96 -5.28 12.09
N GLY A 31 -5.90 -6.04 12.28
CA GLY A 31 -5.49 -6.55 13.56
C GLY A 31 -5.87 -8.02 13.73
N GLU A 32 -5.15 -8.71 14.63
CA GLU A 32 -5.36 -10.14 14.87
C GLU A 32 -6.78 -10.45 15.33
N HIS A 33 -7.37 -9.52 16.10
CA HIS A 33 -8.75 -9.64 16.58
C HIS A 33 -9.62 -8.51 16.02
N GLN A 34 -9.28 -7.99 14.86
CA GLN A 34 -9.96 -6.89 14.20
C GLN A 34 -10.08 -5.66 15.11
N GLU A 35 -8.96 -5.26 15.72
CA GLU A 35 -8.90 -4.13 16.64
C GLU A 35 -9.15 -2.79 15.97
N LEU A 36 -8.93 -2.69 14.65
CA LEU A 36 -9.19 -1.44 13.93
C LEU A 36 -10.69 -1.13 13.96
N PRO A 37 -11.09 0.03 14.54
CA PRO A 37 -12.49 0.37 14.60
C PRO A 37 -13.15 0.46 13.23
N GLN A 38 -14.41 0.03 13.14
CA GLN A 38 -15.12 -0.06 11.87
C GLN A 38 -15.21 1.28 11.14
N ASP A 39 -15.37 2.37 11.87
CA ASP A 39 -15.46 3.72 11.31
C ASP A 39 -14.13 4.23 10.75
N LYS A 40 -13.03 3.52 11.04
CA LYS A 40 -11.69 3.87 10.53
C LYS A 40 -11.19 2.89 9.47
N GLN A 41 -11.99 1.89 9.13
CA GLN A 41 -11.60 0.92 8.11
C GLN A 41 -11.82 1.50 6.71
N ILE A 42 -11.01 1.01 5.77
CA ILE A 42 -11.23 1.30 4.36
C ILE A 42 -12.38 0.44 3.86
N THR A 43 -13.41 1.09 3.33
CA THR A 43 -14.62 0.44 2.85
C THR A 43 -14.78 0.69 1.35
N PRO A 44 -15.70 -0.03 0.66
CA PRO A 44 -16.01 0.29 -0.73
C PRO A 44 -16.38 1.76 -0.96
N GLU A 45 -17.08 2.38 -0.01
CA GLU A 45 -17.44 3.79 -0.09
C GLU A 45 -16.20 4.69 -0.08
N THR A 46 -15.18 4.33 0.73
CA THR A 46 -13.90 5.03 0.75
C THR A 46 -13.22 4.94 -0.61
N LEU A 47 -13.17 3.74 -1.17
CA LEU A 47 -12.48 3.49 -2.44
C LEU A 47 -13.14 4.21 -3.61
N LYS A 48 -14.46 4.35 -3.60
CA LYS A 48 -15.21 5.01 -4.66
C LYS A 48 -14.92 6.50 -4.76
N LYS A 49 -14.30 7.08 -3.74
CA LYS A 49 -13.91 8.50 -3.77
C LYS A 49 -12.69 8.75 -4.63
N TYR A 50 -11.98 7.69 -5.03
CA TYR A 50 -10.74 7.79 -5.78
C TYR A 50 -10.90 7.13 -7.14
N SER A 51 -10.27 7.72 -8.16
CA SER A 51 -10.29 7.12 -9.49
C SER A 51 -9.33 5.93 -9.60
N LYS A 52 -8.32 5.86 -8.72
CA LYS A 52 -7.35 4.77 -8.71
C LYS A 52 -6.83 4.53 -7.31
N THR A 53 -6.74 3.25 -6.94
CA THR A 53 -6.14 2.82 -5.67
C THR A 53 -4.96 1.88 -5.96
N TYR A 54 -3.86 2.11 -5.26
CA TYR A 54 -2.68 1.25 -5.30
C TYR A 54 -2.47 0.66 -3.92
N VAL A 55 -2.36 -0.67 -3.83
CA VAL A 55 -2.17 -1.38 -2.57
C VAL A 55 -0.77 -1.97 -2.55
N PHE A 56 -0.01 -1.62 -1.52
CA PHE A 56 1.39 -2.03 -1.34
C PHE A 56 1.49 -3.03 -0.20
N ILE A 57 2.18 -4.15 -0.44
CA ILE A 57 2.44 -5.16 0.58
C ILE A 57 3.94 -5.38 0.64
N SER A 58 4.56 -5.01 1.79
CA SER A 58 6.01 -4.96 1.90
C SER A 58 6.65 -6.33 2.11
N HIS A 59 5.93 -7.28 2.70
CA HIS A 59 6.42 -8.66 2.87
C HIS A 59 5.30 -9.60 3.33
N GLU A 60 5.63 -10.91 3.31
CA GLU A 60 4.66 -11.98 3.63
C GLU A 60 4.57 -12.21 5.15
N HIS A 61 4.01 -11.24 5.89
CA HIS A 61 3.66 -11.46 7.29
C HIS A 61 2.19 -11.04 7.49
N PRO A 62 1.41 -11.76 8.31
CA PRO A 62 -0.02 -11.48 8.46
C PRO A 62 -0.31 -10.04 8.90
N ASP A 63 0.57 -9.44 9.71
CA ASP A 63 0.40 -8.07 10.21
C ASP A 63 0.67 -6.99 9.17
N HIS A 64 1.08 -7.36 7.96
CA HIS A 64 1.32 -6.44 6.84
C HIS A 64 0.35 -6.63 5.69
N MET A 65 -0.52 -7.64 5.76
CA MET A 65 -1.44 -7.93 4.67
C MET A 65 -2.72 -8.53 5.21
N ASP A 66 -3.82 -7.80 5.08
CA ASP A 66 -5.14 -8.34 5.34
C ASP A 66 -5.74 -8.84 4.03
N PRO A 67 -6.22 -10.09 4.00
CA PRO A 67 -6.82 -10.62 2.77
C PRO A 67 -7.96 -9.78 2.20
N VAL A 68 -8.60 -8.95 3.02
CA VAL A 68 -9.69 -8.08 2.55
C VAL A 68 -9.23 -7.16 1.42
N VAL A 69 -7.94 -6.79 1.37
CA VAL A 69 -7.45 -5.88 0.31
C VAL A 69 -7.64 -6.48 -1.09
N PHE A 70 -7.64 -7.81 -1.21
CA PHE A 70 -7.81 -8.47 -2.50
C PHE A 70 -9.27 -8.51 -2.97
N THR A 71 -10.22 -8.20 -2.10
CA THR A 71 -11.63 -8.08 -2.48
C THR A 71 -11.93 -6.71 -3.08
N TRP A 72 -11.08 -5.72 -2.84
CA TRP A 72 -11.35 -4.35 -3.27
C TRP A 72 -11.38 -4.18 -4.79
N ARG A 73 -10.66 -5.03 -5.53
CA ARG A 73 -10.66 -4.99 -7.01
C ARG A 73 -12.04 -5.26 -7.61
N GLU A 74 -12.94 -5.83 -6.83
CA GLU A 74 -14.31 -6.12 -7.31
C GLU A 74 -15.19 -4.87 -7.29
N VAL A 75 -14.79 -3.84 -6.54
CA VAL A 75 -15.59 -2.62 -6.35
C VAL A 75 -14.86 -1.36 -6.80
N ALA A 76 -13.58 -1.42 -7.12
CA ALA A 76 -12.77 -0.25 -7.46
C ALA A 76 -11.63 -0.66 -8.41
N ASP A 77 -11.02 0.34 -9.04
CA ASP A 77 -9.83 0.13 -9.86
C ASP A 77 -8.61 0.07 -8.94
N VAL A 78 -8.12 -1.13 -8.68
CA VAL A 78 -7.04 -1.39 -7.74
C VAL A 78 -5.89 -2.11 -8.42
N THR A 79 -4.68 -1.59 -8.22
CA THR A 79 -3.45 -2.26 -8.63
C THR A 79 -2.67 -2.63 -7.37
N TYR A 80 -2.21 -3.88 -7.31
CA TYR A 80 -1.44 -4.39 -6.18
C TYR A 80 0.04 -4.38 -6.52
N ILE A 81 0.87 -3.87 -5.60
CA ILE A 81 2.33 -3.89 -5.70
C ILE A 81 2.82 -4.69 -4.50
N VAL A 82 3.42 -5.83 -4.74
CA VAL A 82 3.78 -6.78 -3.70
C VAL A 82 5.26 -7.07 -3.73
N SER A 83 5.83 -7.40 -2.56
CA SER A 83 7.24 -7.80 -2.50
C SER A 83 7.43 -9.16 -3.19
N GLY A 84 8.68 -9.41 -3.62
CA GLY A 84 9.02 -10.65 -4.32
C GLY A 84 8.90 -11.90 -3.46
N ASP A 85 8.85 -11.77 -2.13
CA ASP A 85 8.72 -12.91 -1.21
C ASP A 85 7.29 -13.39 -1.01
N MET A 86 6.30 -12.70 -1.58
CA MET A 86 4.91 -13.15 -1.48
C MET A 86 4.71 -14.49 -2.16
N PRO A 87 3.73 -15.32 -1.70
CA PRO A 87 3.50 -16.64 -2.28
C PRO A 87 3.27 -16.61 -3.79
N VAL A 88 3.69 -17.69 -4.46
CA VAL A 88 3.43 -17.87 -5.89
C VAL A 88 1.92 -17.79 -6.13
N GLY A 89 1.52 -17.03 -7.14
CA GLY A 89 0.12 -16.82 -7.45
C GLY A 89 -0.51 -15.62 -6.78
N THR A 90 0.21 -14.95 -5.85
CA THR A 90 -0.29 -13.69 -5.30
C THR A 90 -0.46 -12.69 -6.44
N ARG A 91 -1.65 -12.10 -6.53
CA ARG A 91 -1.98 -11.16 -7.58
C ARG A 91 -1.26 -9.83 -7.34
N GLY A 92 -0.67 -9.29 -8.40
CA GLY A 92 -0.05 -7.98 -8.35
C GLY A 92 1.29 -7.91 -9.07
N ARG A 93 1.86 -6.71 -9.06
CA ARG A 93 3.19 -6.44 -9.61
C ARG A 93 4.22 -6.72 -8.53
N ARG A 94 5.12 -7.65 -8.78
CA ARG A 94 6.16 -8.00 -7.81
C ARG A 94 7.34 -7.06 -7.94
N MET A 95 7.88 -6.64 -6.79
CA MET A 95 9.08 -5.83 -6.74
C MET A 95 10.08 -6.45 -5.77
N ASN A 96 11.31 -6.56 -6.22
CA ASN A 96 12.45 -6.93 -5.38
C ASN A 96 13.29 -5.70 -5.10
N ALA A 97 14.14 -5.77 -4.09
CA ALA A 97 15.03 -4.66 -3.76
C ALA A 97 15.84 -4.26 -4.98
N GLY A 98 15.88 -2.97 -5.26
CA GLY A 98 16.55 -2.41 -6.43
C GLY A 98 15.65 -2.16 -7.63
N ASP A 99 14.42 -2.68 -7.61
CA ASP A 99 13.49 -2.49 -8.72
C ASP A 99 12.88 -1.09 -8.69
N THR A 100 12.59 -0.59 -9.89
CA THR A 100 11.85 0.65 -10.11
C THR A 100 10.67 0.37 -11.02
N LEU A 101 9.50 0.90 -10.67
CA LEU A 101 8.27 0.67 -11.42
C LEU A 101 7.55 2.00 -11.62
N THR A 102 7.35 2.38 -12.89
CA THR A 102 6.53 3.55 -13.24
C THR A 102 5.12 3.07 -13.53
N LEU A 103 4.17 3.47 -12.69
CA LEU A 103 2.77 3.02 -12.79
C LEU A 103 1.93 3.98 -13.59
N SER A 104 2.28 5.28 -13.56
CA SER A 104 1.63 6.31 -14.36
C SER A 104 2.57 7.52 -14.43
N ASP A 105 2.14 8.57 -15.12
CA ASP A 105 2.88 9.84 -15.15
C ASP A 105 2.89 10.54 -13.78
N ARG A 106 2.04 10.08 -12.86
CA ARG A 106 1.91 10.65 -11.51
C ARG A 106 2.56 9.79 -10.43
N LEU A 107 2.91 8.52 -10.70
CA LEU A 107 3.37 7.60 -9.68
C LEU A 107 4.51 6.73 -10.17
N THR A 108 5.66 6.84 -9.50
CA THR A 108 6.81 5.96 -9.67
C THR A 108 7.18 5.38 -8.31
N VAL A 109 7.50 4.09 -8.27
CA VAL A 109 7.82 3.37 -7.04
C VAL A 109 9.19 2.73 -7.16
N GLN A 110 9.99 2.87 -6.11
CA GLN A 110 11.26 2.17 -5.96
C GLN A 110 11.20 1.25 -4.75
N ALA A 111 11.80 0.08 -4.86
CA ALA A 111 11.89 -0.87 -3.76
C ALA A 111 13.32 -0.93 -3.24
N TYR A 112 13.47 -0.92 -1.93
CA TYR A 112 14.76 -0.98 -1.24
C TYR A 112 14.80 -2.19 -0.33
N PRO A 113 16.00 -2.68 0.05
CA PRO A 113 16.10 -3.76 1.02
C PRO A 113 15.47 -3.36 2.36
N SER A 114 14.79 -4.30 2.98
CA SER A 114 14.32 -4.15 4.35
C SER A 114 15.29 -4.85 5.31
N THR A 115 15.23 -4.51 6.59
CA THR A 115 16.01 -5.20 7.62
C THR A 115 15.41 -6.56 7.97
N ASP A 116 14.19 -6.82 7.53
CA ASP A 116 13.52 -8.11 7.63
C ASP A 116 13.25 -8.64 6.22
N LEU A 117 12.34 -9.58 6.08
CA LEU A 117 11.91 -10.08 4.78
C LEU A 117 11.19 -8.98 3.99
N GLY A 118 11.21 -9.11 2.67
CA GLY A 118 10.50 -8.21 1.80
C GLY A 118 11.27 -6.94 1.48
N VAL A 119 10.53 -5.85 1.29
CA VAL A 119 11.10 -4.60 0.78
C VAL A 119 10.50 -3.40 1.51
N SER A 120 11.22 -2.28 1.41
CA SER A 120 10.68 -0.97 1.71
C SER A 120 10.32 -0.29 0.40
N PHE A 121 9.30 0.57 0.42
CA PHE A 121 8.84 1.27 -0.77
C PHE A 121 9.10 2.77 -0.66
N LEU A 122 9.61 3.35 -1.73
CA LEU A 122 9.62 4.80 -1.93
C LEU A 122 8.68 5.11 -3.09
N ALA A 123 7.58 5.78 -2.81
CA ALA A 123 6.62 6.19 -3.81
C ALA A 123 6.77 7.68 -4.09
N GLU A 124 6.94 8.04 -5.36
CA GLU A 124 6.86 9.44 -5.79
C GLU A 124 5.50 9.64 -6.45
N VAL A 125 4.63 10.39 -5.77
CA VAL A 125 3.26 10.64 -6.23
C VAL A 125 3.04 12.15 -6.30
N ASP A 126 2.68 12.64 -7.49
CA ASP A 126 2.40 14.07 -7.75
C ASP A 126 3.52 15.00 -7.22
N GLY A 127 4.78 14.55 -7.31
CA GLY A 127 5.94 15.30 -6.84
C GLY A 127 6.28 15.10 -5.37
N PHE A 128 5.42 14.43 -4.59
CA PHE A 128 5.71 14.10 -3.20
C PHE A 128 6.44 12.76 -3.10
N ARG A 129 7.31 12.64 -2.12
CA ARG A 129 8.02 11.39 -1.82
C ARG A 129 7.50 10.80 -0.53
N VAL A 130 7.07 9.54 -0.59
CA VAL A 130 6.52 8.81 0.55
C VAL A 130 7.34 7.54 0.72
N PHE A 131 7.98 7.39 1.87
CA PHE A 131 8.77 6.21 2.18
C PHE A 131 8.06 5.38 3.24
N HIS A 132 7.79 4.10 2.92
CA HIS A 132 7.25 3.12 3.86
C HIS A 132 8.31 2.05 4.09
N ALA A 133 8.80 1.97 5.31
CA ALA A 133 9.95 1.14 5.66
C ALA A 133 9.62 -0.37 5.72
N GLY A 134 8.34 -0.73 5.71
CA GLY A 134 7.94 -2.10 5.98
C GLY A 134 8.13 -2.39 7.45
N ASP A 135 8.88 -3.44 7.75
CA ASP A 135 9.15 -3.86 9.12
C ASP A 135 10.63 -3.67 9.42
N LEU A 136 10.98 -2.55 10.08
CA LEU A 136 12.37 -2.26 10.42
C LEU A 136 12.73 -2.91 11.75
N ASN A 137 13.68 -3.82 11.71
CA ASN A 137 14.28 -4.42 12.89
C ASN A 137 15.62 -3.76 13.22
N PHE A 138 15.77 -3.37 14.44
CA PHE A 138 17.01 -2.79 14.93
C PHE A 138 17.74 -3.76 15.85
#